data_cde98ba8bf508d040f583ce382245fe0
#
_entry.id   cde98ba8bf508d040f583ce382245fe0
#
_cell.length_a   1.000
_cell.length_b   1.000
_cell.length_c   1.000
_cell.angle_alpha   90.00
_cell.angle_beta   90.00
_cell.angle_gamma   90.00
#
_symmetry.space_group_name_H-M   'P 1'
#
loop_
_entity.id
_entity.type
_entity.pdbx_description
1 polymer ?
#
loop_
_entity_poly.entity_id
_entity_poly.type
_entity_poly.pdbx_seq_one_letter_code
_entity_poly.pdbx_strand_id
1 'polypeptide(L)'
;MHLISEKCALCKRNIHRKHDDVDNGHGKAGREIYKKTARSSADPVVCFLIEYHCLDNKLAEEYLKTTDTIRARKRTWLLYQILKDADALDRVRFGIYDLDVNQLRLPISHKLVPLAVTAVTGIRI
;
A
#
# COMPACT_ATOMS: atom_id res chain seq x y z
N MET A 1 -7.07 -3.29 -6.44
CA MET A 1 -5.96 -3.50 -5.50
C MET A 1 -4.80 -4.28 -6.10
N HIS A 2 -5.06 -5.29 -6.91
CA HIS A 2 -4.02 -6.10 -7.55
C HIS A 2 -3.01 -5.26 -8.37
N LEU A 3 -3.49 -4.34 -9.22
CA LEU A 3 -2.63 -3.44 -10.00
C LEU A 3 -1.79 -2.51 -9.14
N ILE A 4 -2.34 -2.05 -8.01
CA ILE A 4 -1.62 -1.19 -7.07
C ILE A 4 -0.49 -1.97 -6.41
N SER A 5 -0.78 -3.20 -5.97
CA SER A 5 0.20 -4.09 -5.36
C SER A 5 1.33 -4.43 -6.34
N GLU A 6 1.02 -4.72 -7.59
CA GLU A 6 2.02 -5.01 -8.62
C GLU A 6 2.94 -3.82 -8.87
N LYS A 7 2.39 -2.62 -8.94
CA LYS A 7 3.21 -1.41 -9.11
C LYS A 7 4.13 -1.20 -7.92
N CYS A 8 3.62 -1.35 -6.70
CA CYS A 8 4.44 -1.26 -5.51
C CYS A 8 5.55 -2.31 -5.48
N ALA A 9 5.23 -3.53 -5.85
CA ALA A 9 6.22 -4.60 -5.94
C ALA A 9 7.30 -4.29 -6.98
N LEU A 10 6.94 -3.72 -8.12
CA LEU A 10 7.87 -3.27 -9.14
C LEU A 10 8.75 -2.11 -8.64
N CYS A 11 8.17 -1.14 -7.94
CA CYS A 11 8.93 -0.09 -7.27
C CYS A 11 10.01 -0.69 -6.37
N LYS A 12 9.62 -1.63 -5.54
CA LYS A 12 10.52 -2.25 -4.57
C LYS A 12 11.57 -3.15 -5.22
N ARG A 13 11.27 -3.77 -6.36
CA ARG A 13 12.26 -4.48 -7.17
C ARG A 13 13.33 -3.55 -7.70
N ASN A 14 12.98 -2.32 -7.99
CA ASN A 14 13.87 -1.32 -8.54
C ASN A 14 14.68 -0.60 -7.46
N ILE A 15 14.56 -0.99 -6.19
CA ILE A 15 15.33 -0.46 -5.07
C ILE A 15 16.84 -0.57 -5.30
N HIS A 16 17.29 -1.56 -6.06
CA HIS A 16 18.69 -1.70 -6.44
C HIS A 16 19.17 -0.63 -7.42
N ARG A 17 18.23 0.07 -8.03
CA ARG A 17 18.50 1.24 -8.84
C ARG A 17 18.32 2.44 -7.94
N LYS A 18 19.30 3.14 -7.59
CA LYS A 18 19.41 4.33 -6.74
C LYS A 18 18.31 5.42 -6.89
N HIS A 19 17.06 5.06 -7.22
CA HIS A 19 15.99 6.01 -7.56
C HIS A 19 14.66 5.62 -6.94
N ASP A 20 14.63 5.44 -5.62
CA ASP A 20 13.38 5.26 -4.87
C ASP A 20 12.44 6.47 -5.07
N ASP A 21 13.01 7.64 -5.26
CA ASP A 21 12.25 8.89 -5.45
C ASP A 21 11.41 8.89 -6.74
N VAL A 22 11.88 8.22 -7.78
CA VAL A 22 11.16 8.13 -9.06
C VAL A 22 9.89 7.29 -8.91
N ASP A 23 9.94 6.26 -8.08
CA ASP A 23 8.83 5.34 -7.88
C ASP A 23 7.74 5.91 -6.96
N ASN A 24 8.07 6.88 -6.12
CA ASN A 24 7.11 7.56 -5.25
C ASN A 24 6.07 8.36 -6.04
N GLY A 25 6.34 8.69 -7.29
CA GLY A 25 5.41 9.40 -8.17
C GLY A 25 4.27 8.54 -8.72
N HIS A 26 4.36 7.21 -8.69
CA HIS A 26 3.32 6.37 -9.29
C HIS A 26 1.98 6.44 -8.55
N GLY A 27 1.99 6.69 -7.26
CA GLY A 27 0.77 6.88 -6.48
C GLY A 27 0.00 8.11 -6.92
N LYS A 28 0.71 9.22 -7.11
CA LYS A 28 0.12 10.47 -7.61
C LYS A 28 -0.44 10.31 -9.03
N ALA A 29 0.32 9.66 -9.91
CA ALA A 29 -0.12 9.36 -11.26
C ALA A 29 -1.36 8.45 -11.26
N GLY A 30 -1.40 7.43 -10.41
CA GLY A 30 -2.55 6.55 -10.23
C GLY A 30 -3.79 7.30 -9.75
N ARG A 31 -3.63 8.23 -8.81
CA ARG A 31 -4.71 9.09 -8.35
C ARG A 31 -5.30 9.91 -9.50
N GLU A 32 -4.47 10.51 -10.33
CA GLU A 32 -4.95 11.30 -11.47
C GLU A 32 -5.72 10.44 -12.48
N ILE A 33 -5.26 9.23 -12.76
CA ILE A 33 -5.97 8.29 -13.62
C ILE A 33 -7.33 7.92 -13.01
N TYR A 34 -7.38 7.63 -11.72
CA TYR A 34 -8.62 7.30 -11.02
C TYR A 34 -9.62 8.46 -11.12
N LYS A 35 -9.16 9.69 -10.85
CA LYS A 35 -10.03 10.89 -10.92
C LYS A 35 -10.59 11.12 -12.32
N LYS A 36 -9.80 10.90 -13.35
CA LYS A 36 -10.26 11.02 -14.74
C LYS A 36 -11.29 9.97 -15.11
N THR A 37 -11.14 8.76 -14.57
CA THR A 37 -12.06 7.65 -14.85
C THR A 37 -13.36 7.78 -14.06
N ALA A 38 -13.26 8.08 -12.77
CA ALA A 38 -14.40 8.17 -11.86
C ALA A 38 -15.15 9.50 -11.96
N ARG A 39 -14.48 10.57 -12.43
CA ARG A 39 -15.05 11.91 -12.59
C ARG A 39 -15.70 12.41 -11.29
N SER A 40 -16.99 12.77 -11.33
CA SER A 40 -17.73 13.25 -10.16
C SER A 40 -17.93 12.18 -9.09
N SER A 41 -17.77 10.90 -9.43
CA SER A 41 -17.85 9.78 -8.49
C SER A 41 -16.54 9.52 -7.76
N ALA A 42 -15.48 10.29 -8.02
CA ALA A 42 -14.19 10.10 -7.38
C ALA A 42 -14.31 10.27 -5.86
N ASP A 43 -13.90 9.23 -5.13
CA ASP A 43 -13.93 9.21 -3.67
C ASP A 43 -12.60 9.76 -3.14
N PRO A 44 -12.62 10.80 -2.28
CA PRO A 44 -11.40 11.32 -1.67
C PRO A 44 -10.60 10.30 -0.89
N VAL A 45 -11.25 9.33 -0.25
CA VAL A 45 -10.57 8.24 0.48
C VAL A 45 -9.80 7.36 -0.48
N VAL A 46 -10.39 6.98 -1.61
CA VAL A 46 -9.73 6.19 -2.64
C VAL A 46 -8.53 6.95 -3.22
N CYS A 47 -8.72 8.24 -3.50
CA CYS A 47 -7.62 9.11 -3.96
C CYS A 47 -6.45 9.10 -2.97
N PHE A 48 -6.74 9.23 -1.68
CA PHE A 48 -5.73 9.20 -0.63
C PHE A 48 -5.00 7.86 -0.60
N LEU A 49 -5.74 6.75 -0.61
CA LEU A 49 -5.15 5.41 -0.57
C LEU A 49 -4.23 5.16 -1.76
N ILE A 50 -4.65 5.55 -2.95
CA ILE A 50 -3.84 5.39 -4.16
C ILE A 50 -2.56 6.24 -4.07
N GLU A 51 -2.70 7.51 -3.71
CA GLU A 51 -1.56 8.43 -3.69
C GLU A 51 -0.52 8.04 -2.64
N TYR A 52 -0.98 7.69 -1.44
CA TYR A 52 -0.09 7.52 -0.28
C TYR A 52 0.34 6.07 -0.03
N HIS A 53 -0.14 5.08 -0.81
CA HIS A 53 0.22 3.68 -0.56
C HIS A 53 1.72 3.40 -0.71
N CYS A 54 2.41 4.16 -1.54
CA CYS A 54 3.85 4.01 -1.77
C CYS A 54 4.70 5.02 -0.98
N LEU A 55 4.07 5.90 -0.21
CA LEU A 55 4.76 6.93 0.55
C LEU A 55 4.91 6.53 2.02
N ASP A 56 5.76 7.27 2.74
CA ASP A 56 5.97 7.07 4.16
C ASP A 56 4.67 7.31 4.95
N ASN A 57 4.45 6.51 5.98
CA ASN A 57 3.34 6.63 6.90
C ASN A 57 3.20 8.04 7.48
N LYS A 58 4.31 8.68 7.77
CA LYS A 58 4.33 10.02 8.33
C LYS A 58 3.68 11.05 7.40
N LEU A 59 3.96 10.97 6.10
CA LEU A 59 3.35 11.84 5.10
C LEU A 59 1.85 11.61 4.99
N ALA A 60 1.42 10.35 5.01
CA ALA A 60 0.01 9.98 4.97
C ALA A 60 -0.73 10.50 6.21
N GLU A 61 -0.13 10.33 7.38
CA GLU A 61 -0.70 10.77 8.65
C GLU A 61 -0.86 12.29 8.70
N GLU A 62 0.14 13.04 8.26
CA GLU A 62 0.09 14.50 8.19
C GLU A 62 -1.01 14.97 7.25
N TYR A 63 -1.14 14.34 6.09
CA TYR A 63 -2.22 14.67 5.14
C TYR A 63 -3.59 14.46 5.77
N LEU A 64 -3.83 13.34 6.43
CA LEU A 64 -5.10 13.05 7.09
C LEU A 64 -5.44 14.03 8.20
N LYS A 65 -4.44 14.52 8.92
CA LYS A 65 -4.64 15.51 9.99
C LYS A 65 -5.05 16.88 9.47
N THR A 66 -4.62 17.22 8.25
CA THR A 66 -4.78 18.57 7.72
C THR A 66 -5.85 18.69 6.62
N THR A 67 -6.27 17.58 6.03
CA THR A 67 -7.26 17.61 4.94
C THR A 67 -8.68 17.81 5.46
N ASP A 68 -9.47 18.63 4.75
CA ASP A 68 -10.89 18.84 5.02
C ASP A 68 -11.79 17.91 4.19
N THR A 69 -11.23 17.24 3.18
CA THR A 69 -12.00 16.42 2.25
C THR A 69 -12.33 15.04 2.80
N ILE A 70 -11.57 14.57 3.79
CA ILE A 70 -11.79 13.28 4.45
C ILE A 70 -12.17 13.53 5.90
N ARG A 71 -13.41 13.15 6.26
CA ARG A 71 -13.94 13.36 7.62
C ARG A 71 -13.74 12.16 8.53
N ALA A 72 -13.91 10.95 8.01
CA ALA A 72 -13.75 9.70 8.76
C ALA A 72 -12.25 9.32 8.87
N ARG A 73 -11.49 10.11 9.60
CA ARG A 73 -10.02 9.99 9.66
C ARG A 73 -9.55 8.66 10.24
N LYS A 74 -10.16 8.21 11.33
CA LYS A 74 -9.79 6.93 11.98
C LYS A 74 -10.03 5.75 11.06
N ARG A 75 -11.19 5.71 10.41
CA ARG A 75 -11.53 4.66 9.45
C ARG A 75 -10.58 4.67 8.25
N THR A 76 -10.30 5.84 7.73
CA THR A 76 -9.39 6.00 6.59
C THR A 76 -7.98 5.56 6.95
N TRP A 77 -7.50 5.89 8.15
CA TRP A 77 -6.21 5.44 8.64
C TRP A 77 -6.15 3.92 8.75
N LEU A 78 -7.20 3.29 9.25
CA LEU A 78 -7.29 1.83 9.32
C LEU A 78 -7.24 1.21 7.91
N LEU A 79 -7.99 1.75 6.96
CA LEU A 79 -7.94 1.30 5.57
C LEU A 79 -6.54 1.42 4.96
N TYR A 80 -5.87 2.52 5.25
CA TYR A 80 -4.50 2.74 4.82
C TYR A 80 -3.55 1.67 5.39
N GLN A 81 -3.66 1.38 6.68
CA GLN A 81 -2.86 0.34 7.32
C GLN A 81 -3.14 -1.05 6.73
N ILE A 82 -4.41 -1.38 6.49
CA ILE A 82 -4.80 -2.64 5.84
C ILE A 82 -4.16 -2.74 4.45
N LEU A 83 -4.24 -1.70 3.65
CA LEU A 83 -3.66 -1.68 2.31
C LEU A 83 -2.14 -1.85 2.35
N LYS A 84 -1.47 -1.15 3.23
CA LYS A 84 -0.01 -1.23 3.38
C LYS A 84 0.42 -2.63 3.85
N ASP A 85 -0.33 -3.24 4.75
CA ASP A 85 -0.03 -4.58 5.25
C ASP A 85 -0.31 -5.64 4.18
N ALA A 86 -1.39 -5.49 3.42
CA ALA A 86 -1.67 -6.37 2.29
C ALA A 86 -0.55 -6.32 1.25
N ASP A 87 -0.06 -5.14 0.94
CA ASP A 87 1.06 -4.96 0.02
C ASP A 87 2.34 -5.58 0.57
N ALA A 88 2.59 -5.43 1.87
CA ALA A 88 3.75 -6.04 2.53
C ALA A 88 3.66 -7.57 2.52
N LEU A 89 2.50 -8.15 2.82
CA LEU A 89 2.29 -9.60 2.78
C LEU A 89 2.46 -10.16 1.37
N ASP A 90 2.05 -9.44 0.35
CA ASP A 90 2.19 -9.85 -1.04
C ASP A 90 3.66 -10.00 -1.47
N ARG A 91 4.58 -9.38 -0.75
CA ARG A 91 6.02 -9.46 -1.08
C ARG A 91 6.59 -10.88 -0.98
N VAL A 92 5.96 -11.79 -0.24
CA VAL A 92 6.43 -13.18 -0.16
C VAL A 92 6.47 -13.88 -1.51
N ARG A 93 5.73 -13.40 -2.51
CA ARG A 93 5.76 -13.95 -3.87
C ARG A 93 7.11 -13.74 -4.57
N PHE A 94 7.94 -12.83 -4.09
CA PHE A 94 9.30 -12.60 -4.59
C PHE A 94 10.34 -13.41 -3.83
N GLY A 95 9.99 -13.92 -2.66
CA GLY A 95 10.83 -14.70 -1.77
C GLY A 95 10.36 -14.52 -0.33
N ILE A 96 10.43 -15.60 0.46
CA ILE A 96 9.94 -15.55 1.85
C ILE A 96 10.72 -14.56 2.71
N TYR A 97 11.94 -14.21 2.33
CA TYR A 97 12.75 -13.23 3.03
C TYR A 97 12.50 -11.79 2.58
N ASP A 98 11.69 -11.58 1.54
CA ASP A 98 11.33 -10.25 1.07
C ASP A 98 10.23 -9.61 1.93
N LEU A 99 9.55 -10.39 2.76
CA LEU A 99 8.62 -9.88 3.76
C LEU A 99 9.37 -9.56 5.04
N ASP A 100 9.35 -8.28 5.42
CA ASP A 100 9.80 -7.85 6.73
C ASP A 100 8.59 -7.74 7.66
N VAL A 101 8.46 -8.71 8.58
CA VAL A 101 7.33 -8.76 9.52
C VAL A 101 7.29 -7.55 10.44
N ASN A 102 8.42 -6.88 10.65
CA ASN A 102 8.48 -5.66 11.47
C ASN A 102 7.79 -4.46 10.80
N GLN A 103 7.54 -4.54 9.51
CA GLN A 103 6.82 -3.51 8.76
C GLN A 103 5.30 -3.68 8.83
N LEU A 104 4.81 -4.81 9.32
CA LEU A 104 3.37 -5.03 9.49
C LEU A 104 2.85 -4.18 10.66
N ARG A 105 1.76 -3.46 10.40
CA ARG A 105 1.22 -2.46 11.31
C ARG A 105 0.13 -3.02 12.22
N LEU A 106 -0.68 -3.94 11.70
CA LEU A 106 -1.83 -4.48 12.41
C LEU A 106 -1.51 -5.84 13.03
N PRO A 107 -1.96 -6.12 14.27
CA PRO A 107 -1.75 -7.42 14.89
C PRO A 107 -2.28 -8.59 14.07
N ILE A 108 -3.43 -8.42 13.43
CA ILE A 108 -4.03 -9.47 12.57
C ILE A 108 -3.14 -9.79 11.39
N SER A 109 -2.39 -8.82 10.87
CA SER A 109 -1.50 -9.02 9.73
C SER A 109 -0.37 -9.99 10.05
N HIS A 110 0.15 -9.97 11.28
CA HIS A 110 1.15 -10.93 11.72
C HIS A 110 0.63 -12.37 11.70
N LYS A 111 -0.66 -12.55 12.02
CA LYS A 111 -1.31 -13.86 11.99
C LYS A 111 -1.53 -14.37 10.57
N LEU A 112 -1.52 -13.50 9.59
CA LEU A 112 -1.72 -13.84 8.18
C LEU A 112 -0.41 -14.24 7.47
N VAL A 113 0.74 -14.06 8.10
CA VAL A 113 2.04 -14.43 7.48
C VAL A 113 2.09 -15.89 7.06
N PRO A 114 1.71 -16.87 7.89
CA PRO A 114 1.72 -18.28 7.45
C PRO A 114 0.82 -18.53 6.25
N LEU A 115 -0.35 -17.88 6.21
CA LEU A 115 -1.28 -18.00 5.08
C LEU A 115 -0.67 -17.44 3.80
N ALA A 116 -0.02 -16.28 3.88
CA ALA A 116 0.64 -15.65 2.74
C ALA A 116 1.75 -16.56 2.18
N VAL A 117 2.58 -17.12 3.05
CA VAL A 117 3.65 -18.06 2.67
C VAL A 117 3.06 -19.30 2.02
N THR A 118 2.01 -19.87 2.60
CA THR A 118 1.33 -21.06 2.05
C THR A 118 0.76 -20.78 0.66
N ALA A 119 0.15 -19.62 0.47
CA ALA A 119 -0.43 -19.24 -0.82
C ALA A 119 0.59 -19.17 -1.95
N VAL A 120 1.83 -18.80 -1.63
CA VAL A 120 2.90 -18.66 -2.63
C VAL A 120 3.70 -19.93 -2.80
N THR A 121 4.04 -20.62 -1.71
CA THR A 121 4.94 -21.77 -1.73
C THR A 121 4.21 -23.11 -1.77
N GLY A 122 2.94 -23.15 -1.39
CA GLY A 122 2.20 -24.38 -1.20
C GLY A 122 2.61 -25.16 0.05
N ILE A 123 3.54 -24.62 0.85
CA ILE A 123 4.03 -25.26 2.07
C ILE A 123 3.19 -24.78 3.25
N ARG A 124 2.54 -25.72 3.96
CA ARG A 124 1.84 -25.41 5.21
C ARG A 124 2.86 -25.22 6.32
N ILE A 125 2.70 -24.14 7.02
CA ILE A 125 3.52 -23.82 8.19
C ILE A 125 2.72 -24.03 9.45
#